data_0cc2ec4298cc564355728b14d3dfb186
#
_entry.id   0cc2ec4298cc564355728b14d3dfb186
#
_cell.length_a   1.000
_cell.length_b   1.000
_cell.length_c   1.000
_cell.angle_alpha   90.00
_cell.angle_beta   90.00
_cell.angle_gamma   90.00
#
_symmetry.space_group_name_H-M   'P 1'
#
loop_
_entity.id
_entity.type
_entity.pdbx_description
1 polymer ?
#
loop_
_entity_poly.entity_id
_entity_poly.type
_entity_poly.pdbx_seq_one_letter_code
_entity_poly.pdbx_strand_id
1 'polypeptide(L)'
;LYHGPTLAFKDFALQVLGRLLDHVLTKNDQRVVILGATSGDTGSAALEGCRHSDRVDIFILHPHQRVSEVQRRQMTTVPGGNVFNLAVEGNFDDCQRIVKAAFFDQSFLPDDRQLVAVNSINWARILMQIVYYFAAALRLGAPDRQVSFSVPTGNFGDIYAGYLAKQMGLP
;
A
#
# COMPACT_ATOMS: atom_id res chain seq x y z
N LEU A 1 16.82 -2.21 -1.13
CA LEU A 1 15.68 -3.09 -0.84
C LEU A 1 14.79 -3.28 -2.09
N TYR A 2 15.32 -3.93 -3.12
CA TYR A 2 14.65 -4.18 -4.40
C TYR A 2 14.29 -5.66 -4.57
N HIS A 3 13.87 -6.31 -3.48
CA HIS A 3 13.53 -7.73 -3.47
C HIS A 3 12.01 -7.98 -3.32
N GLY A 4 11.22 -6.93 -3.36
CA GLY A 4 9.75 -7.06 -3.35
C GLY A 4 9.19 -7.45 -4.72
N PRO A 5 7.97 -7.99 -4.77
CA PRO A 5 7.36 -8.51 -6.00
C PRO A 5 7.11 -7.43 -7.06
N THR A 6 6.89 -6.17 -6.67
CA THR A 6 6.64 -5.07 -7.61
C THR A 6 7.84 -4.12 -7.74
N LEU A 7 8.93 -4.40 -7.02
CA LEU A 7 10.14 -3.56 -6.93
C LEU A 7 9.88 -2.15 -6.39
N ALA A 8 8.72 -1.91 -5.80
CA ALA A 8 8.40 -0.68 -5.11
C ALA A 8 8.77 -0.77 -3.63
N PHE A 9 9.21 0.35 -3.02
CA PHE A 9 9.49 0.39 -1.58
C PHE A 9 8.26 0.05 -0.72
N LYS A 10 7.07 0.15 -1.29
CA LYS A 10 5.79 -0.14 -0.64
C LYS A 10 5.54 -1.63 -0.44
N ASP A 11 6.28 -2.50 -1.12
CA ASP A 11 6.08 -3.95 -1.07
C ASP A 11 6.21 -4.52 0.33
N PHE A 12 7.22 -4.10 1.09
CA PHE A 12 7.40 -4.57 2.47
C PHE A 12 6.17 -4.28 3.34
N ALA A 13 5.75 -3.02 3.32
CA ALA A 13 4.62 -2.60 4.14
C ALA A 13 3.32 -3.28 3.71
N LEU A 14 3.07 -3.38 2.41
CA LEU A 14 1.81 -3.91 1.90
C LEU A 14 1.70 -5.43 1.98
N GLN A 15 2.80 -6.17 1.85
CA GLN A 15 2.81 -7.61 2.10
C GLN A 15 2.51 -7.95 3.57
N VAL A 16 3.14 -7.21 4.52
CA VAL A 16 2.87 -7.41 5.95
C VAL A 16 1.45 -6.99 6.29
N LEU A 17 0.99 -5.84 5.77
CA LEU A 17 -0.37 -5.36 5.99
C LEU A 17 -1.42 -6.35 5.46
N GLY A 18 -1.24 -6.90 4.27
CA GLY A 18 -2.14 -7.88 3.68
C GLY A 18 -2.26 -9.13 4.56
N ARG A 19 -1.15 -9.68 5.04
CA ARG A 19 -1.12 -10.84 5.95
C ARG A 19 -1.72 -10.55 7.32
N LEU A 20 -1.42 -9.37 7.88
CA LEU A 20 -1.98 -8.94 9.17
C LEU A 20 -3.49 -8.78 9.07
N LEU A 21 -3.95 -8.15 8.00
CA LEU A 21 -5.38 -7.96 7.74
C LEU A 21 -6.09 -9.30 7.60
N ASP A 22 -5.54 -10.20 6.79
CA ASP A 22 -6.09 -11.56 6.62
C ASP A 22 -6.19 -12.32 7.94
N HIS A 23 -5.14 -12.27 8.78
CA HIS A 23 -5.13 -12.88 10.10
C HIS A 23 -6.24 -12.33 11.01
N VAL A 24 -6.37 -11.00 11.09
CA VAL A 24 -7.38 -10.34 11.93
C VAL A 24 -8.79 -10.63 11.43
N LEU A 25 -9.02 -10.57 10.12
CA LEU A 25 -10.32 -10.83 9.52
C LEU A 25 -10.74 -12.29 9.70
N THR A 26 -9.80 -13.22 9.54
CA THR A 26 -10.07 -14.66 9.79
C THR A 26 -10.44 -14.91 11.25
N LYS A 27 -9.70 -14.30 12.20
CA LYS A 27 -9.99 -14.42 13.64
C LYS A 27 -11.36 -13.88 14.01
N ASN A 28 -11.81 -12.82 13.37
CA ASN A 28 -13.08 -12.16 13.66
C ASN A 28 -14.24 -12.63 12.76
N ASP A 29 -13.99 -13.57 11.87
CA ASP A 29 -14.92 -14.03 10.82
C ASP A 29 -15.52 -12.87 9.98
N GLN A 30 -14.69 -11.94 9.61
CA GLN A 30 -15.05 -10.75 8.83
C GLN A 30 -14.49 -10.80 7.41
N ARG A 31 -15.12 -10.04 6.52
CA ARG A 31 -14.63 -9.78 5.16
C ARG A 31 -14.63 -8.27 4.90
N VAL A 32 -13.69 -7.81 4.10
CA VAL A 32 -13.59 -6.39 3.73
C VAL A 32 -13.39 -6.21 2.24
N VAL A 33 -13.79 -5.04 1.77
CA VAL A 33 -13.47 -4.56 0.42
C VAL A 33 -12.46 -3.43 0.56
N ILE A 34 -11.29 -3.60 -0.03
CA ILE A 34 -10.32 -2.53 -0.18
C ILE A 34 -10.64 -1.77 -1.47
N LEU A 35 -10.90 -0.48 -1.34
CA LEU A 35 -11.07 0.41 -2.48
C LEU A 35 -10.02 1.52 -2.45
N GLY A 36 -9.26 1.64 -3.52
CA GLY A 36 -8.20 2.64 -3.61
C GLY A 36 -8.04 3.24 -5.00
N ALA A 37 -7.56 4.48 -5.05
CA ALA A 37 -7.10 5.13 -6.26
C ALA A 37 -5.58 5.18 -6.27
N THR A 38 -4.98 4.91 -7.42
CA THR A 38 -3.53 4.92 -7.58
C THR A 38 -3.12 5.65 -8.86
N SER A 39 -1.95 6.25 -8.81
CA SER A 39 -1.23 6.73 -10.01
C SER A 39 -0.05 5.81 -10.39
N GLY A 40 0.13 4.68 -9.68
CA GLY A 40 1.23 3.76 -9.96
C GLY A 40 1.52 2.75 -8.84
N ASP A 41 2.68 2.83 -8.21
CA ASP A 41 3.29 1.82 -7.32
C ASP A 41 2.42 1.34 -6.15
N THR A 42 1.58 2.21 -5.58
CA THR A 42 0.73 1.80 -4.45
C THR A 42 -0.29 0.77 -4.89
N GLY A 43 -0.83 0.91 -6.10
CA GLY A 43 -1.81 -0.03 -6.64
C GLY A 43 -1.22 -1.42 -6.81
N SER A 44 -0.11 -1.55 -7.53
CA SER A 44 0.53 -2.85 -7.78
C SER A 44 0.94 -3.55 -6.48
N ALA A 45 1.56 -2.81 -5.54
CA ALA A 45 1.99 -3.36 -4.27
C ALA A 45 0.80 -3.78 -3.36
N ALA A 46 -0.33 -3.03 -3.40
CA ALA A 46 -1.53 -3.36 -2.65
C ALA A 46 -2.22 -4.62 -3.22
N LEU A 47 -2.35 -4.69 -4.55
CA LEU A 47 -2.91 -5.87 -5.22
C LEU A 47 -2.09 -7.11 -4.88
N GLU A 48 -0.76 -7.04 -5.02
CA GLU A 48 0.13 -8.17 -4.69
C GLU A 48 0.08 -8.55 -3.21
N GLY A 49 0.00 -7.58 -2.31
CA GLY A 49 -0.09 -7.83 -0.87
C GLY A 49 -1.39 -8.51 -0.43
N CYS A 50 -2.49 -8.28 -1.16
CA CYS A 50 -3.83 -8.78 -0.79
C CYS A 50 -4.31 -9.99 -1.61
N ARG A 51 -3.66 -10.34 -2.73
CA ARG A 51 -4.13 -11.38 -3.67
C ARG A 51 -4.31 -12.76 -3.08
N HIS A 52 -3.64 -13.06 -1.98
CA HIS A 52 -3.67 -14.36 -1.32
C HIS A 52 -4.70 -14.46 -0.19
N SER A 53 -5.45 -13.39 0.09
CA SER A 53 -6.44 -13.39 1.16
C SER A 53 -7.81 -13.82 0.63
N ASP A 54 -8.43 -14.76 1.30
CA ASP A 54 -9.82 -15.16 1.03
C ASP A 54 -10.83 -14.22 1.70
N ARG A 55 -10.36 -13.27 2.52
CA ARG A 55 -11.17 -12.35 3.31
C ARG A 55 -11.17 -10.91 2.76
N VAL A 56 -10.40 -10.64 1.73
CA VAL A 56 -10.23 -9.31 1.15
C VAL A 56 -10.54 -9.35 -0.33
N ASP A 57 -11.48 -8.53 -0.77
CA ASP A 57 -11.62 -8.18 -2.18
C ASP A 57 -10.98 -6.81 -2.39
N ILE A 58 -10.10 -6.65 -3.38
CA ILE A 58 -9.38 -5.41 -3.61
C ILE A 58 -9.68 -4.81 -4.98
N PHE A 59 -10.15 -3.58 -4.98
CA PHE A 59 -10.45 -2.78 -6.16
C PHE A 59 -9.52 -1.57 -6.23
N ILE A 60 -8.74 -1.50 -7.30
CA ILE A 60 -7.83 -0.38 -7.55
C ILE A 60 -8.25 0.37 -8.80
N LEU A 61 -8.56 1.66 -8.62
CA LEU A 61 -8.89 2.57 -9.69
C LEU A 61 -7.63 3.31 -10.15
N HIS A 62 -7.43 3.39 -11.45
CA HIS A 62 -6.38 4.20 -12.04
C HIS A 62 -6.89 4.96 -13.27
N PRO A 63 -6.32 6.15 -13.58
CA PRO A 63 -6.75 6.91 -14.76
C PRO A 63 -6.32 6.18 -16.04
N HIS A 64 -7.25 6.03 -16.97
CA HIS A 64 -7.01 5.40 -18.26
C HIS A 64 -5.91 6.11 -19.01
N GLN A 65 -4.91 5.38 -19.53
CA GLN A 65 -3.77 5.88 -20.30
C GLN A 65 -2.94 7.00 -19.62
N ARG A 66 -3.07 7.17 -18.29
CA ARG A 66 -2.36 8.22 -17.52
C ARG A 66 -1.48 7.65 -16.40
N VAL A 67 -1.17 6.38 -16.46
CA VAL A 67 -0.13 5.69 -15.68
C VAL A 67 0.93 5.17 -16.64
N SER A 68 2.15 4.97 -16.16
CA SER A 68 3.20 4.39 -17.02
C SER A 68 2.83 2.97 -17.45
N GLU A 69 3.28 2.55 -18.63
CA GLU A 69 2.98 1.22 -19.16
C GLU A 69 3.50 0.10 -18.23
N VAL A 70 4.66 0.31 -17.61
CA VAL A 70 5.22 -0.65 -16.64
C VAL A 70 4.29 -0.80 -15.43
N GLN A 71 3.87 0.32 -14.83
CA GLN A 71 2.98 0.30 -13.68
C GLN A 71 1.59 -0.27 -14.02
N ARG A 72 1.08 0.08 -15.20
CA ARG A 72 -0.17 -0.51 -15.70
C ARG A 72 -0.07 -2.04 -15.77
N ARG A 73 1.00 -2.56 -16.38
CA ARG A 73 1.22 -4.01 -16.46
C ARG A 73 1.38 -4.63 -15.09
N GLN A 74 2.15 -4.05 -14.20
CA GLN A 74 2.28 -4.54 -12.82
C GLN A 74 0.95 -4.66 -12.08
N MET A 75 -0.03 -3.79 -12.37
CA MET A 75 -1.37 -3.89 -11.78
C MET A 75 -2.27 -4.90 -12.49
N THR A 76 -2.28 -4.88 -13.82
CA THR A 76 -3.24 -5.65 -14.61
C THR A 76 -2.86 -7.12 -14.81
N THR A 77 -1.65 -7.51 -14.45
CA THR A 77 -1.17 -8.90 -14.55
C THR A 77 -1.12 -9.64 -13.22
N VAL A 78 -1.52 -9.00 -12.12
CA VAL A 78 -1.61 -9.68 -10.82
C VAL A 78 -2.72 -10.73 -10.88
N PRO A 79 -2.41 -12.03 -10.69
CA PRO A 79 -3.43 -13.07 -10.69
C PRO A 79 -4.17 -13.09 -9.35
N GLY A 80 -5.46 -13.38 -9.38
CA GLY A 80 -6.28 -13.53 -8.18
C GLY A 80 -7.76 -13.36 -8.50
N GLY A 81 -8.61 -14.17 -7.89
CA GLY A 81 -10.06 -14.05 -8.03
C GLY A 81 -10.67 -12.90 -7.23
N ASN A 82 -9.88 -12.32 -6.32
CA ASN A 82 -10.25 -11.23 -5.43
C ASN A 82 -9.60 -9.89 -5.81
N VAL A 83 -8.93 -9.83 -6.96
CA VAL A 83 -8.13 -8.67 -7.41
C VAL A 83 -8.80 -8.03 -8.62
N PHE A 84 -9.20 -6.77 -8.48
CA PHE A 84 -9.90 -6.01 -9.52
C PHE A 84 -9.17 -4.71 -9.82
N ASN A 85 -8.85 -4.48 -11.08
CA ASN A 85 -8.18 -3.27 -11.54
C ASN A 85 -9.09 -2.54 -12.54
N LEU A 86 -9.44 -1.28 -12.25
CA LEU A 86 -10.42 -0.51 -12.99
C LEU A 86 -9.76 0.73 -13.61
N ALA A 87 -9.76 0.79 -14.93
CA ALA A 87 -9.33 1.98 -15.66
C ALA A 87 -10.51 2.96 -15.76
N VAL A 88 -10.33 4.17 -15.24
CA VAL A 88 -11.34 5.24 -15.23
C VAL A 88 -11.02 6.25 -16.33
N GLU A 89 -12.00 6.56 -17.18
CA GLU A 89 -11.92 7.65 -18.15
C GLU A 89 -11.89 8.98 -17.39
N GLY A 90 -10.70 9.53 -17.17
CA GLY A 90 -10.51 10.75 -16.38
C GLY A 90 -9.06 10.91 -15.92
N ASN A 91 -8.87 11.67 -14.86
CA ASN A 91 -7.57 11.88 -14.22
C ASN A 91 -7.54 11.21 -12.82
N PHE A 92 -6.42 11.38 -12.11
CA PHE A 92 -6.25 10.80 -10.77
C PHE A 92 -7.24 11.38 -9.74
N ASP A 93 -7.59 12.65 -9.86
CA ASP A 93 -8.56 13.30 -8.97
C ASP A 93 -9.96 12.74 -9.17
N ASP A 94 -10.32 12.36 -10.41
CA ASP A 94 -11.58 11.66 -10.69
C ASP A 94 -11.64 10.29 -10.01
N CYS A 95 -10.56 9.52 -10.07
CA CYS A 95 -10.45 8.26 -9.34
C CYS A 95 -10.60 8.47 -7.83
N GLN A 96 -9.93 9.48 -7.28
CA GLN A 96 -10.05 9.81 -5.85
C GLN A 96 -11.46 10.26 -5.47
N ARG A 97 -12.13 11.01 -6.32
CA ARG A 97 -13.53 11.46 -6.10
C ARG A 97 -14.48 10.27 -6.01
N ILE A 98 -14.32 9.29 -6.90
CA ILE A 98 -15.10 8.05 -6.88
C ILE A 98 -14.87 7.29 -5.56
N VAL A 99 -13.61 7.12 -5.17
CA VAL A 99 -13.26 6.44 -3.91
C VAL A 99 -13.87 7.16 -2.71
N LYS A 100 -13.75 8.49 -2.63
CA LYS A 100 -14.33 9.28 -1.54
C LYS A 100 -15.84 9.17 -1.49
N ALA A 101 -16.53 9.20 -2.64
CA ALA A 101 -17.98 9.04 -2.73
C ALA A 101 -18.43 7.66 -2.22
N ALA A 102 -17.68 6.60 -2.58
CA ALA A 102 -17.96 5.24 -2.10
C ALA A 102 -17.77 5.10 -0.59
N PHE A 103 -16.78 5.79 0.00
CA PHE A 103 -16.62 5.82 1.46
C PHE A 103 -17.69 6.61 2.18
N PHE A 104 -18.24 7.63 1.53
CA PHE A 104 -19.33 8.43 2.09
C PHE A 104 -20.67 7.68 2.08
N ASP A 105 -20.94 6.92 1.04
CA ASP A 105 -22.14 6.09 0.92
C ASP A 105 -21.74 4.66 0.58
N GLN A 106 -21.89 3.77 1.55
CA GLN A 106 -21.56 2.34 1.45
C GLN A 106 -22.81 1.45 1.27
N SER A 107 -23.97 2.03 0.98
CA SER A 107 -25.24 1.30 0.82
C SER A 107 -25.26 0.27 -0.32
N PHE A 108 -24.28 0.34 -1.22
CA PHE A 108 -24.10 -0.62 -2.31
C PHE A 108 -23.38 -1.91 -1.89
N LEU A 109 -22.78 -1.94 -0.69
CA LEU A 109 -22.10 -3.13 -0.18
C LEU A 109 -23.08 -4.09 0.49
N PRO A 110 -22.81 -5.41 0.43
CA PRO A 110 -23.48 -6.38 1.29
C PRO A 110 -23.25 -6.07 2.77
N ASP A 111 -24.21 -6.41 3.62
CA ASP A 111 -24.18 -6.13 5.07
C ASP A 111 -22.99 -6.76 5.80
N ASP A 112 -22.44 -7.85 5.25
CA ASP A 112 -21.29 -8.58 5.79
C ASP A 112 -19.91 -7.96 5.40
N ARG A 113 -19.89 -6.82 4.73
CA ARG A 113 -18.68 -6.20 4.19
C ARG A 113 -18.56 -4.73 4.54
N GLN A 114 -17.32 -4.27 4.69
CA GLN A 114 -16.97 -2.88 4.95
C GLN A 114 -15.87 -2.42 3.99
N LEU A 115 -15.90 -1.13 3.59
CA LEU A 115 -14.79 -0.52 2.86
C LEU A 115 -13.63 -0.21 3.79
N VAL A 116 -12.44 -0.57 3.33
CA VAL A 116 -11.18 -0.24 3.97
C VAL A 116 -10.27 0.50 2.99
N ALA A 117 -9.65 1.57 3.45
CA ALA A 117 -8.67 2.31 2.67
C ALA A 117 -7.25 1.81 2.90
N VAL A 118 -6.50 1.66 1.82
CA VAL A 118 -5.04 1.48 1.88
C VAL A 118 -4.38 2.76 1.41
N ASN A 119 -4.16 3.70 2.33
CA ASN A 119 -3.55 4.99 2.03
C ASN A 119 -2.12 5.11 2.60
N SER A 120 -1.39 6.16 2.21
CA SER A 120 0.00 6.38 2.60
C SER A 120 0.21 6.72 4.08
N ILE A 121 -0.84 7.15 4.78
CA ILE A 121 -0.80 7.53 6.20
C ILE A 121 -1.25 6.40 7.15
N ASN A 122 -1.53 5.23 6.62
CA ASN A 122 -1.86 4.07 7.44
C ASN A 122 -0.66 3.70 8.34
N TRP A 123 -0.90 3.65 9.66
CA TRP A 123 0.14 3.41 10.66
C TRP A 123 0.91 2.10 10.44
N ALA A 124 0.23 1.02 10.08
CA ALA A 124 0.88 -0.25 9.81
C ALA A 124 1.85 -0.16 8.61
N ARG A 125 1.54 0.69 7.62
CA ARG A 125 2.45 0.97 6.50
C ARG A 125 3.67 1.75 6.95
N ILE A 126 3.49 2.78 7.78
CA ILE A 126 4.60 3.60 8.31
C ILE A 126 5.51 2.74 9.19
N LEU A 127 4.92 1.95 10.08
CA LEU A 127 5.67 1.06 10.98
C LEU A 127 6.63 0.13 10.22
N MET A 128 6.16 -0.47 9.14
CA MET A 128 6.97 -1.38 8.34
C MET A 128 8.08 -0.66 7.56
N GLN A 129 7.92 0.62 7.24
CA GLN A 129 8.95 1.42 6.57
C GLN A 129 10.13 1.78 7.49
N ILE A 130 9.98 1.75 8.80
CA ILE A 130 11.06 1.93 9.77
C ILE A 130 12.19 0.92 9.51
N VAL A 131 11.85 -0.28 9.09
CA VAL A 131 12.81 -1.36 8.78
C VAL A 131 13.85 -0.94 7.74
N TYR A 132 13.49 -0.10 6.77
CA TYR A 132 14.44 0.36 5.74
C TYR A 132 15.61 1.12 6.33
N TYR A 133 15.32 2.01 7.27
CA TYR A 133 16.31 2.86 7.94
C TYR A 133 17.26 2.03 8.79
N PHE A 134 16.73 1.15 9.63
CA PHE A 134 17.57 0.25 10.42
C PHE A 134 18.41 -0.68 9.54
N ALA A 135 17.81 -1.35 8.57
CA ALA A 135 18.49 -2.29 7.70
C ALA A 135 19.61 -1.61 6.88
N ALA A 136 19.36 -0.39 6.37
CA ALA A 136 20.37 0.33 5.61
C ALA A 136 21.47 0.91 6.51
N ALA A 137 21.12 1.57 7.62
CA ALA A 137 22.08 2.20 8.51
C ALA A 137 23.02 1.19 9.14
N LEU A 138 22.51 0.05 9.64
CA LEU A 138 23.34 -1.01 10.22
C LEU A 138 24.34 -1.58 9.20
N ARG A 139 23.91 -1.78 7.96
CA ARG A 139 24.82 -2.23 6.88
C ARG A 139 25.87 -1.21 6.51
N LEU A 140 25.64 0.06 6.78
CA LEU A 140 26.57 1.16 6.53
C LEU A 140 27.45 1.50 7.74
N GLY A 141 27.32 0.76 8.83
CA GLY A 141 28.20 0.85 10.01
C GLY A 141 27.61 1.63 11.19
N ALA A 142 26.30 1.86 11.23
CA ALA A 142 25.69 2.38 12.46
C ALA A 142 25.76 1.32 13.58
N PRO A 143 25.88 1.69 14.86
CA PRO A 143 25.87 3.07 15.41
C PRO A 143 27.21 3.80 15.33
N ASP A 144 28.31 3.12 14.99
CA ASP A 144 29.66 3.70 15.00
C ASP A 144 29.87 4.74 13.90
N ARG A 145 28.98 4.78 12.92
CA ARG A 145 28.98 5.72 11.82
C ARG A 145 27.65 6.42 11.68
N GLN A 146 27.69 7.76 11.58
CA GLN A 146 26.51 8.56 11.25
C GLN A 146 26.08 8.31 9.79
N VAL A 147 24.79 8.11 9.58
CA VAL A 147 24.20 7.84 8.26
C VAL A 147 23.13 8.89 7.96
N SER A 148 23.15 9.45 6.76
CA SER A 148 22.14 10.36 6.25
C SER A 148 21.34 9.72 5.13
N PHE A 149 20.04 10.01 5.06
CA PHE A 149 19.13 9.49 4.06
C PHE A 149 18.57 10.63 3.20
N SER A 150 18.58 10.45 1.88
CA SER A 150 17.85 11.30 0.94
C SER A 150 16.59 10.54 0.51
N VAL A 151 15.42 11.09 0.85
CA VAL A 151 14.13 10.41 0.68
C VAL A 151 13.24 11.20 -0.28
N PRO A 152 13.13 10.80 -1.56
CA PRO A 152 12.28 11.47 -2.55
C PRO A 152 10.81 11.06 -2.33
N THR A 153 10.08 11.80 -1.51
CA THR A 153 8.67 11.51 -1.22
C THR A 153 7.83 12.77 -1.15
N GLY A 154 6.61 12.72 -1.71
CA GLY A 154 5.61 13.78 -1.58
C GLY A 154 4.64 13.58 -0.40
N ASN A 155 4.46 12.35 0.05
CA ASN A 155 3.47 12.00 1.09
C ASN A 155 4.06 11.94 2.52
N PHE A 156 5.33 12.18 2.69
CA PHE A 156 6.06 12.20 3.97
C PHE A 156 5.98 10.93 4.83
N GLY A 157 5.30 9.88 4.42
CA GLY A 157 5.16 8.64 5.19
C GLY A 157 6.50 7.96 5.45
N ASP A 158 7.34 7.87 4.45
CA ASP A 158 8.67 7.26 4.56
C ASP A 158 9.64 8.15 5.38
N ILE A 159 9.62 9.47 5.16
CA ILE A 159 10.38 10.43 6.00
C ILE A 159 9.97 10.31 7.47
N TYR A 160 8.67 10.19 7.73
CA TYR A 160 8.18 10.03 9.10
C TYR A 160 8.64 8.69 9.71
N ALA A 161 8.71 7.63 8.94
CA ALA A 161 9.31 6.37 9.37
C ALA A 161 10.80 6.53 9.74
N GLY A 162 11.56 7.33 8.99
CA GLY A 162 12.93 7.71 9.32
C GLY A 162 13.03 8.50 10.62
N TYR A 163 12.14 9.46 10.83
CA TYR A 163 12.05 10.19 12.09
C TYR A 163 11.79 9.24 13.27
N LEU A 164 10.87 8.29 13.11
CA LEU A 164 10.59 7.28 14.15
C LEU A 164 11.80 6.38 14.39
N ALA A 165 12.51 5.95 13.35
CA ALA A 165 13.76 5.18 13.49
C ALA A 165 14.79 5.94 14.35
N LYS A 166 14.91 7.26 14.13
CA LYS A 166 15.76 8.13 14.97
C LYS A 166 15.26 8.18 16.42
N GLN A 167 13.96 8.31 16.68
CA GLN A 167 13.40 8.28 18.04
C GLN A 167 13.60 6.93 18.73
N MET A 168 13.72 5.85 17.96
CA MET A 168 14.04 4.50 18.46
C MET A 168 15.54 4.28 18.71
N GLY A 169 16.38 5.29 18.49
CA GLY A 169 17.82 5.26 18.79
C GLY A 169 18.73 5.01 17.59
N LEU A 170 18.23 5.08 16.37
CA LEU A 170 19.10 5.08 15.20
C LEU A 170 19.82 6.44 15.12
N PRO A 171 21.17 6.50 15.05
CA PRO A 171 21.96 7.73 15.08
C PRO A 171 21.82 8.59 13.81
#